data_70015948c7e70d065d8c759606d36c06
#
_entry.id   70015948c7e70d065d8c759606d36c06
#
_cell.length_a   1.000
_cell.length_b   1.000
_cell.length_c   1.000
_cell.angle_alpha   90.00
_cell.angle_beta   90.00
_cell.angle_gamma   90.00
#
_symmetry.space_group_name_H-M   'P 1'
#
loop_
_entity.id
_entity.type
_entity.pdbx_description
1 polymer ?
#
loop_
_entity_poly.entity_id
_entity_poly.type
_entity_poly.pdbx_seq_one_letter_code
_entity_poly.pdbx_strand_id
1 'polypeptide(L)'
;MGKYTKLQDDIFSIFSDAAWVAEDLKTYPTDFVANDSTSEFIRVNIIASGDGINLSSISGILMIEIYVSAGRGPSRANFIADRLDVYLVGKSFDNAAPSSTQFMNSSMSYVGRDADNQALSRYHYSIPFNYFGVL
;
A
#
# COMPACT_ATOMS: atom_id res chain seq x y z
N MET A 1 18.84 -11.69 -7.13
CA MET A 1 17.50 -11.28 -6.71
C MET A 1 16.68 -10.80 -7.90
N GLY A 2 15.51 -11.31 -8.07
CA GLY A 2 14.66 -10.97 -9.22
C GLY A 2 13.86 -9.69 -9.02
N LYS A 3 13.15 -9.28 -10.09
CA LYS A 3 12.38 -8.03 -10.11
C LYS A 3 11.25 -8.01 -9.06
N TYR A 4 10.63 -9.15 -8.80
CA TYR A 4 9.53 -9.20 -7.81
C TYR A 4 10.03 -8.97 -6.39
N THR A 5 11.18 -9.55 -6.05
CA THR A 5 11.78 -9.36 -4.72
C THR A 5 12.27 -7.93 -4.53
N LYS A 6 12.89 -7.35 -5.55
CA LYS A 6 13.36 -5.95 -5.48
C LYS A 6 12.22 -4.96 -5.36
N LEU A 7 11.14 -5.18 -6.12
CA LEU A 7 9.92 -4.38 -6.01
C LEU A 7 9.33 -4.46 -4.61
N GLN A 8 9.21 -5.66 -4.06
CA GLN A 8 8.71 -5.86 -2.70
C GLN A 8 9.59 -5.14 -1.67
N ASP A 9 10.91 -5.25 -1.81
CA ASP A 9 11.84 -4.60 -0.88
C ASP A 9 11.70 -3.07 -0.93
N ASP A 10 11.56 -2.50 -2.12
CA ASP A 10 11.34 -1.05 -2.28
C ASP A 10 10.05 -0.62 -1.56
N ILE A 11 8.97 -1.34 -1.77
CA ILE A 11 7.66 -0.98 -1.19
C ILE A 11 7.67 -1.16 0.33
N PHE A 12 8.14 -2.30 0.83
CA PHE A 12 8.13 -2.53 2.27
C PHE A 12 9.17 -1.69 3.03
N SER A 13 10.20 -1.18 2.35
CA SER A 13 11.12 -0.23 2.98
C SER A 13 10.41 1.05 3.41
N ILE A 14 9.37 1.47 2.69
CA ILE A 14 8.58 2.65 3.04
C ILE A 14 7.87 2.43 4.37
N PHE A 15 7.24 1.27 4.54
CA PHE A 15 6.43 0.97 5.71
C PHE A 15 7.25 0.52 6.92
N SER A 16 8.52 0.17 6.73
CA SER A 16 9.45 -0.10 7.81
C SER A 16 10.32 1.10 8.18
N ASP A 17 10.21 2.21 7.45
CA ASP A 17 10.92 3.44 7.76
C ASP A 17 10.42 4.04 9.07
N ALA A 18 11.33 4.64 9.85
CA ALA A 18 11.01 5.25 11.14
C ALA A 18 9.91 6.31 11.04
N ALA A 19 9.89 7.07 9.95
CA ALA A 19 8.85 8.10 9.73
C ALA A 19 7.46 7.49 9.65
N TRP A 20 7.28 6.39 8.91
CA TRP A 20 5.99 5.71 8.82
C TRP A 20 5.62 5.04 10.14
N VAL A 21 6.56 4.39 10.81
CA VAL A 21 6.33 3.74 12.10
C VAL A 21 5.84 4.78 13.14
N ALA A 22 6.34 6.00 13.07
CA ALA A 22 5.92 7.09 13.97
C ALA A 22 4.47 7.54 13.74
N GLU A 23 3.86 7.22 12.59
CA GLU A 23 2.43 7.50 12.34
C GLU A 23 1.51 6.63 13.20
N ASP A 24 2.04 5.55 13.77
CA ASP A 24 1.31 4.62 14.63
C ASP A 24 0.09 3.98 13.94
N LEU A 25 0.25 3.67 12.66
CA LEU A 25 -0.76 2.96 11.87
C LEU A 25 -0.34 1.50 11.72
N LYS A 26 -1.15 0.58 12.23
CA LYS A 26 -0.87 -0.85 12.12
C LYS A 26 -0.90 -1.26 10.65
N THR A 27 0.22 -1.77 10.17
CA THR A 27 0.44 -2.11 8.76
C THR A 27 0.75 -3.60 8.63
N TYR A 28 -0.03 -4.30 7.81
CA TYR A 28 0.07 -5.75 7.66
C TYR A 28 0.21 -6.15 6.18
N PRO A 29 0.80 -7.34 5.92
CA PRO A 29 0.90 -7.87 4.55
C PRO A 29 -0.43 -8.43 4.05
N THR A 30 -0.45 -8.86 2.78
CA THR A 30 -1.62 -9.36 2.07
C THR A 30 -2.35 -10.51 2.77
N ASP A 31 -1.62 -11.40 3.43
CA ASP A 31 -2.19 -12.61 4.02
C ASP A 31 -2.70 -12.42 5.46
N PHE A 32 -2.67 -11.20 5.97
CA PHE A 32 -3.25 -10.93 7.30
C PHE A 32 -4.78 -11.04 7.25
N VAL A 33 -5.34 -11.73 8.24
CA VAL A 33 -6.79 -11.90 8.39
C VAL A 33 -7.24 -11.24 9.69
N ALA A 34 -8.22 -10.32 9.59
CA ALA A 34 -8.80 -9.66 10.74
C ALA A 34 -9.69 -10.62 11.54
N ASN A 35 -9.75 -10.40 12.85
CA ASN A 35 -10.66 -11.14 13.74
C ASN A 35 -11.44 -10.15 14.62
N ASP A 36 -12.30 -10.68 15.51
CA ASP A 36 -13.18 -9.84 16.34
C ASP A 36 -12.44 -8.86 17.25
N SER A 37 -11.19 -9.17 17.61
CA SER A 37 -10.37 -8.28 18.45
C SER A 37 -9.52 -7.31 17.65
N THR A 38 -9.54 -7.41 16.32
CA THR A 38 -8.74 -6.53 15.46
C THR A 38 -9.36 -5.13 15.41
N SER A 39 -8.55 -4.11 15.68
CA SER A 39 -8.95 -2.71 15.55
C SER A 39 -8.45 -2.15 14.22
N GLU A 40 -8.45 -0.83 14.08
CA GLU A 40 -7.99 -0.12 12.89
C GLU A 40 -6.62 -0.61 12.39
N PHE A 41 -6.52 -0.85 11.09
CA PHE A 41 -5.26 -1.25 10.45
C PHE A 41 -5.31 -0.98 8.95
N ILE A 42 -4.16 -1.09 8.29
CA ILE A 42 -4.06 -1.12 6.84
C ILE A 42 -3.41 -2.43 6.40
N ARG A 43 -3.81 -2.90 5.23
CA ARG A 43 -3.24 -4.11 4.61
C ARG A 43 -2.69 -3.76 3.24
N VAL A 44 -1.42 -4.05 3.02
CA VAL A 44 -0.70 -3.67 1.81
C VAL A 44 -0.69 -4.81 0.80
N ASN A 45 -1.25 -4.57 -0.39
CA ASN A 45 -1.31 -5.55 -1.47
C ASN A 45 -0.59 -4.99 -2.70
N ILE A 46 0.36 -5.76 -3.22
CA ILE A 46 1.10 -5.40 -4.43
C ILE A 46 0.54 -6.17 -5.60
N ILE A 47 -0.04 -5.47 -6.58
CA ILE A 47 -0.61 -6.08 -7.79
C ILE A 47 0.32 -5.75 -8.96
N ALA A 48 1.29 -6.63 -9.18
CA ALA A 48 2.35 -6.46 -10.18
C ALA A 48 1.99 -7.21 -11.46
N SER A 49 0.94 -6.77 -12.15
CA SER A 49 0.37 -7.49 -13.29
C SER A 49 0.62 -6.84 -14.65
N GLY A 50 1.25 -5.67 -14.69
CA GLY A 50 1.51 -4.96 -15.93
C GLY A 50 2.94 -5.13 -16.43
N ASP A 51 3.13 -4.92 -17.74
CA ASP A 51 4.46 -4.97 -18.35
C ASP A 51 5.24 -3.69 -18.05
N GLY A 52 6.55 -3.84 -17.88
CA GLY A 52 7.47 -2.72 -17.76
C GLY A 52 8.14 -2.38 -19.09
N ILE A 53 9.10 -1.47 -19.04
CA ILE A 53 9.83 -0.99 -20.22
C ILE A 53 10.87 -2.02 -20.71
N ASN A 54 11.20 -3.01 -19.90
CA ASN A 54 12.11 -4.10 -20.27
C ASN A 54 11.78 -5.35 -19.45
N LEU A 55 12.50 -6.45 -19.67
CA LEU A 55 12.23 -7.74 -19.01
C LEU A 55 12.48 -7.73 -17.51
N SER A 56 13.23 -6.76 -17.00
CA SER A 56 13.51 -6.61 -15.57
C SER A 56 12.62 -5.58 -14.89
N SER A 57 11.61 -5.07 -15.58
CA SER A 57 10.69 -4.02 -15.08
C SER A 57 9.27 -4.52 -14.97
N ILE A 58 8.49 -3.89 -14.11
CA ILE A 58 7.09 -4.24 -13.85
C ILE A 58 6.30 -2.95 -13.68
N SER A 59 5.06 -2.94 -14.16
CA SER A 59 4.07 -1.94 -13.76
C SER A 59 2.94 -2.60 -12.99
N GLY A 60 2.19 -1.83 -12.23
CA GLY A 60 1.06 -2.36 -11.48
C GLY A 60 0.41 -1.33 -10.59
N ILE A 61 -0.33 -1.83 -9.60
CA ILE A 61 -1.06 -1.01 -8.64
C ILE A 61 -0.70 -1.48 -7.22
N LEU A 62 -0.33 -0.55 -6.38
CA LEU A 62 -0.26 -0.80 -4.94
C LEU A 62 -1.65 -0.53 -4.38
N MET A 63 -2.32 -1.58 -3.91
CA MET A 63 -3.64 -1.46 -3.31
C MET A 63 -3.52 -1.60 -1.80
N ILE A 64 -3.88 -0.57 -1.08
CA ILE A 64 -3.86 -0.56 0.37
C ILE A 64 -5.30 -0.58 0.86
N GLU A 65 -5.66 -1.64 1.56
CA GLU A 65 -6.96 -1.74 2.20
C GLU A 65 -6.88 -1.03 3.55
N ILE A 66 -7.79 -0.07 3.76
CA ILE A 66 -7.86 0.70 5.00
C ILE A 66 -9.08 0.23 5.79
N TYR A 67 -8.85 -0.25 7.00
CA TYR A 67 -9.90 -0.74 7.89
C TYR A 67 -10.04 0.21 9.08
N VAL A 68 -11.21 0.80 9.22
CA VAL A 68 -11.53 1.75 10.30
C VAL A 68 -12.82 1.33 10.99
N SER A 69 -13.04 1.80 12.21
CA SER A 69 -14.26 1.48 12.97
C SER A 69 -15.51 1.87 12.19
N ALA A 70 -16.44 0.93 12.03
CA ALA A 70 -17.71 1.17 11.35
C ALA A 70 -18.55 2.21 12.10
N GLY A 71 -19.33 2.99 11.35
CA GLY A 71 -20.24 3.98 11.90
C GLY A 71 -19.64 5.35 12.18
N ARG A 72 -18.34 5.54 11.93
CA ARG A 72 -17.67 6.83 12.12
C ARG A 72 -17.61 7.69 10.86
N GLY A 73 -18.13 7.18 9.74
CA GLY A 73 -18.05 7.85 8.46
C GLY A 73 -16.63 7.82 7.87
N PRO A 74 -16.38 8.59 6.80
CA PRO A 74 -15.13 8.49 6.04
C PRO A 74 -13.95 9.29 6.62
N SER A 75 -14.14 10.09 7.67
CA SER A 75 -13.10 11.03 8.16
C SER A 75 -11.79 10.34 8.48
N ARG A 76 -11.84 9.23 9.22
CA ARG A 76 -10.62 8.54 9.63
C ARG A 76 -9.92 7.88 8.45
N ALA A 77 -10.69 7.27 7.54
CA ALA A 77 -10.14 6.67 6.33
C ALA A 77 -9.50 7.72 5.43
N ASN A 78 -10.13 8.87 5.27
CA ASN A 78 -9.59 9.97 4.50
C ASN A 78 -8.31 10.52 5.11
N PHE A 79 -8.25 10.61 6.44
CA PHE A 79 -7.03 11.03 7.14
C PHE A 79 -5.88 10.06 6.85
N ILE A 80 -6.14 8.76 6.94
CA ILE A 80 -5.12 7.73 6.65
C ILE A 80 -4.67 7.82 5.20
N ALA A 81 -5.60 8.00 4.26
CA ALA A 81 -5.29 8.16 2.84
C ALA A 81 -4.40 9.39 2.60
N ASP A 82 -4.70 10.50 3.24
CA ASP A 82 -3.89 11.71 3.15
C ASP A 82 -2.47 11.48 3.67
N ARG A 83 -2.33 10.72 4.75
CA ARG A 83 -0.99 10.36 5.27
C ARG A 83 -0.25 9.45 4.29
N LEU A 84 -0.93 8.48 3.69
CA LEU A 84 -0.33 7.64 2.66
C LEU A 84 0.17 8.47 1.47
N ASP A 85 -0.60 9.48 1.04
CA ASP A 85 -0.21 10.36 -0.05
C ASP A 85 1.11 11.07 0.24
N VAL A 86 1.35 11.49 1.47
CA VAL A 86 2.60 12.16 1.87
C VAL A 86 3.82 11.27 1.60
N TYR A 87 3.68 9.96 1.79
CA TYR A 87 4.78 9.02 1.64
C TYR A 87 4.89 8.42 0.24
N LEU A 88 3.82 8.44 -0.56
CA LEU A 88 3.76 7.67 -1.79
C LEU A 88 3.62 8.54 -3.05
N VAL A 89 2.69 9.48 -3.08
CA VAL A 89 2.33 10.20 -4.32
C VAL A 89 3.53 10.96 -4.88
N GLY A 90 3.86 10.67 -6.14
CA GLY A 90 4.96 11.31 -6.85
C GLY A 90 6.35 10.96 -6.34
N LYS A 91 6.48 9.96 -5.49
CA LYS A 91 7.76 9.57 -4.90
C LYS A 91 8.44 8.47 -5.70
N SER A 92 9.77 8.40 -5.57
CA SER A 92 10.61 7.35 -6.12
C SER A 92 11.40 6.69 -5.00
N PHE A 93 11.52 5.36 -5.06
CA PHE A 93 12.26 4.58 -4.07
C PHE A 93 13.26 3.69 -4.79
N ASP A 94 14.50 3.72 -4.37
CA ASP A 94 15.61 3.02 -5.01
C ASP A 94 16.45 2.21 -4.01
N ASN A 95 15.76 1.41 -3.20
CA ASN A 95 16.41 0.59 -2.17
C ASN A 95 17.49 -0.34 -2.75
N ALA A 96 17.34 -0.75 -4.02
CA ALA A 96 18.29 -1.58 -4.74
C ALA A 96 18.78 -0.85 -5.99
N ALA A 97 19.41 0.34 -5.81
CA ALA A 97 19.93 1.12 -6.93
C ALA A 97 20.86 0.28 -7.81
N PRO A 98 20.87 0.48 -9.15
CA PRO A 98 20.22 1.58 -9.90
C PRO A 98 18.73 1.37 -10.25
N SER A 99 18.13 0.28 -9.84
CA SER A 99 16.69 0.08 -10.04
C SER A 99 15.88 0.98 -9.11
N SER A 100 14.63 1.30 -9.49
CA SER A 100 13.78 2.18 -8.69
C SER A 100 12.30 1.88 -8.91
N THR A 101 11.48 2.18 -7.90
CA THR A 101 10.03 2.13 -7.98
C THR A 101 9.49 3.55 -7.91
N GLN A 102 8.65 3.93 -8.86
CA GLN A 102 8.04 5.26 -8.92
C GLN A 102 6.53 5.16 -8.80
N PHE A 103 5.96 6.01 -7.97
CA PHE A 103 4.52 6.08 -7.72
C PHE A 103 3.89 7.28 -8.43
N MET A 104 2.67 7.09 -8.92
CA MET A 104 1.89 8.13 -9.57
C MET A 104 0.88 8.74 -8.61
N ASN A 105 -0.32 9.05 -9.06
CA ASN A 105 -1.36 9.64 -8.23
C ASN A 105 -2.27 8.56 -7.64
N SER A 106 -2.85 8.83 -6.48
CA SER A 106 -3.70 7.87 -5.77
C SER A 106 -5.18 8.08 -6.03
N SER A 107 -5.98 7.07 -5.67
CA SER A 107 -7.43 7.15 -5.65
C SER A 107 -7.97 6.35 -4.47
N MET A 108 -9.19 6.69 -4.03
CA MET A 108 -9.85 6.07 -2.88
C MET A 108 -11.28 5.67 -3.21
N SER A 109 -11.73 4.55 -2.64
CA SER A 109 -13.14 4.14 -2.75
C SER A 109 -13.58 3.39 -1.49
N TYR A 110 -14.86 3.56 -1.12
CA TYR A 110 -15.48 2.78 -0.05
C TYR A 110 -15.92 1.43 -0.61
N VAL A 111 -15.61 0.37 0.11
CA VAL A 111 -15.92 -1.01 -0.34
C VAL A 111 -17.11 -1.59 0.44
N GLY A 112 -17.24 -1.27 1.73
CA GLY A 112 -18.26 -1.82 2.60
C GLY A 112 -17.67 -2.27 3.92
N ARG A 113 -18.45 -3.04 4.68
CA ARG A 113 -17.96 -3.61 5.93
C ARG A 113 -17.12 -4.84 5.65
N ASP A 114 -16.15 -5.10 6.53
CA ASP A 114 -15.32 -6.29 6.42
C ASP A 114 -16.16 -7.55 6.69
N ALA A 115 -15.94 -8.59 5.85
CA ALA A 115 -16.66 -9.85 5.99
C ALA A 115 -16.26 -10.63 7.26
N ASP A 116 -15.00 -10.51 7.68
CA ASP A 116 -14.47 -11.21 8.84
C ASP A 116 -14.76 -10.49 10.16
N ASN A 117 -14.92 -9.16 10.11
CA ASN A 117 -15.21 -8.35 11.28
C ASN A 117 -16.14 -7.18 10.89
N GLN A 118 -17.44 -7.34 11.13
CA GLN A 118 -18.47 -6.36 10.76
C GLN A 118 -18.34 -5.03 11.50
N ALA A 119 -17.53 -4.96 12.55
CA ALA A 119 -17.25 -3.72 13.26
C ALA A 119 -16.29 -2.80 12.50
N LEU A 120 -15.72 -3.25 11.38
CA LEU A 120 -14.78 -2.50 10.57
C LEU A 120 -15.40 -2.15 9.20
N SER A 121 -15.20 -0.91 8.77
CA SER A 121 -15.47 -0.46 7.41
C SER A 121 -14.18 -0.55 6.59
N ARG A 122 -14.31 -0.95 5.34
CA ARG A 122 -13.17 -1.18 4.44
C ARG A 122 -13.17 -0.18 3.31
N TYR A 123 -12.01 0.45 3.08
CA TYR A 123 -11.76 1.35 1.98
C TYR A 123 -10.57 0.84 1.18
N HIS A 124 -10.55 1.13 -0.12
CA HIS A 124 -9.42 0.84 -1.00
C HIS A 124 -8.70 2.13 -1.36
N TYR A 125 -7.42 2.17 -1.05
CA TYR A 125 -6.49 3.20 -1.53
C TYR A 125 -5.64 2.56 -2.61
N SER A 126 -5.69 3.09 -3.82
CA SER A 126 -4.97 2.53 -4.97
C SER A 126 -4.01 3.56 -5.53
N ILE A 127 -2.78 3.16 -5.79
CA ILE A 127 -1.78 4.02 -6.42
C ILE A 127 -1.00 3.22 -7.46
N PRO A 128 -1.04 3.65 -8.74
CA PRO A 128 -0.24 2.99 -9.78
C PRO A 128 1.24 3.22 -9.55
N PHE A 129 2.04 2.23 -9.93
CA PHE A 129 3.49 2.31 -9.83
C PHE A 129 4.16 1.74 -11.06
N ASN A 130 5.42 2.15 -11.28
CA ASN A 130 6.32 1.53 -12.23
C ASN A 130 7.61 1.16 -11.50
N TYR A 131 7.99 -0.10 -11.60
CA TYR A 131 9.30 -0.56 -11.15
C TYR A 131 10.22 -0.63 -12.36
N PHE A 132 11.32 0.11 -12.32
CA PHE A 132 12.32 0.16 -13.39
C PHE A 132 13.52 -0.68 -12.96
N GLY A 133 13.62 -1.88 -13.52
CA GLY A 133 14.76 -2.75 -13.30
C GLY A 133 15.84 -2.53 -14.35
N VAL A 134 17.04 -2.98 -14.04
CA VAL A 134 18.21 -2.91 -14.94
C VAL A 134 18.54 -4.31 -15.44
N LEU A 135 18.70 -4.42 -16.76
CA LEU A 135 19.07 -5.68 -17.39
C LEU A 135 20.56 -6.01 -17.17
#